data_0d029960fc9b2ee4468ddd7026279eb5
#
_entry.id   0d029960fc9b2ee4468ddd7026279eb5
#
_cell.length_a   1.000
_cell.length_b   1.000
_cell.length_c   1.000
_cell.angle_alpha   90.00
_cell.angle_beta   90.00
_cell.angle_gamma   90.00
#
_symmetry.space_group_name_H-M   'P 1'
#
loop_
_entity.id
_entity.type
_entity.pdbx_description
1 polymer ?
#
loop_
_entity_poly.entity_id
_entity_poly.type
_entity_poly.pdbx_seq_one_letter_code
_entity_poly.pdbx_strand_id
1 'polypeptide(L)'
;MGTWGHGLYDNDTSLDVKDQFEEELHHGKTVEDITQLMINDYECNLDIPYEAFLFWGALADTQWNWGMLLPQVQQQALHWIQELQENGVDLSAEQQKVLDDLRAKLLSPQPPVRK
;
A
#
# COMPACT_ATOMS: atom_id res chain seq x y z
N MET A 1 -10.05 -12.51 13.06
CA MET A 1 -9.71 -13.20 12.26
C MET A 1 -9.47 -12.56 11.02
N GLY A 2 -9.45 -13.09 10.14
CA GLY A 2 -9.49 -12.74 8.90
C GLY A 2 -8.82 -11.63 8.40
N THR A 3 -8.04 -11.31 8.67
CA THR A 3 -7.51 -10.14 8.30
C THR A 3 -6.89 -10.27 6.95
N TRP A 4 -5.69 -9.91 6.80
CA TRP A 4 -5.06 -9.83 5.49
C TRP A 4 -4.07 -10.98 5.24
N GLY A 5 -4.23 -12.08 5.96
CA GLY A 5 -3.41 -13.25 5.77
C GLY A 5 -1.98 -13.05 6.22
N HIS A 6 -1.07 -13.78 5.61
CA HIS A 6 0.33 -13.78 6.00
C HIS A 6 1.19 -12.86 5.16
N GLY A 7 0.70 -12.36 4.04
CA GLY A 7 1.44 -11.45 3.18
C GLY A 7 0.59 -10.26 2.77
N LEU A 8 1.24 -9.21 2.29
CA LEU A 8 0.53 -7.99 1.91
C LEU A 8 -0.56 -8.26 0.88
N TYR A 9 -0.31 -9.17 -0.04
CA TYR A 9 -1.26 -9.45 -1.13
C TYR A 9 -2.09 -10.70 -0.89
N ASP A 10 -2.17 -11.19 0.33
CA ASP A 10 -3.01 -12.35 0.65
C ASP A 10 -4.45 -11.96 0.95
N ASN A 11 -4.92 -10.85 0.40
CA ASN A 11 -6.27 -10.36 0.57
C ASN A 11 -6.72 -9.63 -0.68
N ASP A 12 -8.03 -9.54 -0.86
CA ASP A 12 -8.60 -8.96 -2.05
C ASP A 12 -8.36 -7.46 -2.17
N THR A 13 -8.38 -6.75 -1.06
CA THR A 13 -8.20 -5.30 -1.09
C THR A 13 -6.85 -4.93 -1.69
N SER A 14 -5.78 -5.54 -1.19
CA SER A 14 -4.43 -5.23 -1.68
C SER A 14 -4.26 -5.63 -3.14
N LEU A 15 -4.80 -6.78 -3.53
CA LEU A 15 -4.74 -7.23 -4.92
C LEU A 15 -5.49 -6.28 -5.83
N ASP A 16 -6.69 -5.84 -5.41
CA ASP A 16 -7.49 -4.90 -6.20
C ASP A 16 -6.75 -3.58 -6.39
N VAL A 17 -6.12 -3.08 -5.33
CA VAL A 17 -5.35 -1.83 -5.41
C VAL A 17 -4.22 -1.98 -6.43
N LYS A 18 -3.46 -3.05 -6.34
CA LYS A 18 -2.36 -3.30 -7.26
C LYS A 18 -2.85 -3.40 -8.69
N ASP A 19 -3.87 -4.23 -8.92
CA ASP A 19 -4.38 -4.47 -10.26
C ASP A 19 -4.95 -3.20 -10.87
N GLN A 20 -5.71 -2.43 -10.09
CA GLN A 20 -6.29 -1.19 -10.58
C GLN A 20 -5.21 -0.18 -10.95
N PHE A 21 -4.18 -0.05 -10.11
CA PHE A 21 -3.09 0.87 -10.41
C PHE A 21 -2.41 0.50 -11.73
N GLU A 22 -2.08 -0.77 -11.90
CA GLU A 22 -1.40 -1.23 -13.11
C GLU A 22 -2.26 -1.08 -14.34
N GLU A 23 -3.55 -1.35 -14.22
CA GLU A 23 -4.48 -1.18 -15.33
C GLU A 23 -4.54 0.29 -15.78
N GLU A 24 -4.66 1.20 -14.84
CA GLU A 24 -4.72 2.63 -15.18
C GLU A 24 -3.40 3.13 -15.79
N LEU A 25 -2.27 2.60 -15.33
CA LEU A 25 -0.99 2.90 -15.98
C LEU A 25 -0.97 2.48 -17.44
N HIS A 26 -1.52 1.30 -17.72
CA HIS A 26 -1.60 0.80 -19.09
C HIS A 26 -2.51 1.64 -19.96
N HIS A 27 -3.46 2.37 -19.35
CA HIS A 27 -4.31 3.31 -20.06
C HIS A 27 -3.67 4.68 -20.27
N GLY A 28 -2.42 4.85 -19.83
CA GLY A 28 -1.67 6.07 -20.08
C GLY A 28 -1.82 7.16 -19.04
N LYS A 29 -2.44 6.87 -17.91
CA LYS A 29 -2.59 7.87 -16.85
C LYS A 29 -1.28 8.07 -16.09
N THR A 30 -1.12 9.28 -15.53
CA THR A 30 0.03 9.56 -14.69
C THR A 30 -0.16 8.95 -13.29
N VAL A 31 0.95 8.75 -12.59
CA VAL A 31 0.89 8.21 -11.24
C VAL A 31 0.09 9.12 -10.31
N GLU A 32 0.21 10.43 -10.48
CA GLU A 32 -0.53 11.41 -9.68
C GLU A 32 -2.04 11.29 -9.92
N ASP A 33 -2.45 11.20 -11.17
CA ASP A 33 -3.88 11.07 -11.52
C ASP A 33 -4.46 9.76 -10.99
N ILE A 34 -3.71 8.67 -11.15
CA ILE A 34 -4.16 7.37 -10.67
C ILE A 34 -4.31 7.40 -9.15
N THR A 35 -3.34 7.98 -8.46
CA THR A 35 -3.37 8.06 -7.00
C THR A 35 -4.61 8.81 -6.52
N GLN A 36 -4.91 9.95 -7.15
CA GLN A 36 -6.08 10.72 -6.75
C GLN A 36 -7.38 9.98 -7.04
N LEU A 37 -7.46 9.33 -8.18
CA LEU A 37 -8.62 8.50 -8.53
C LEU A 37 -8.86 7.40 -7.50
N MET A 38 -7.78 6.71 -7.11
CA MET A 38 -7.91 5.61 -6.19
C MET A 38 -8.23 6.08 -4.77
N ILE A 39 -7.69 7.21 -4.34
CA ILE A 39 -8.07 7.80 -3.05
C ILE A 39 -9.57 8.04 -3.01
N ASN A 40 -10.12 8.60 -4.08
CA ASN A 40 -11.56 8.85 -4.15
C ASN A 40 -12.38 7.56 -4.13
N ASP A 41 -11.90 6.54 -4.82
CA ASP A 41 -12.62 5.25 -4.89
C ASP A 41 -12.62 4.52 -3.56
N TYR A 42 -11.56 4.65 -2.76
CA TYR A 42 -11.40 3.91 -1.51
C TYR A 42 -11.67 4.75 -0.27
N GLU A 43 -12.17 5.97 -0.45
CA GLU A 43 -12.34 6.92 0.64
C GLU A 43 -13.09 6.35 1.84
N CYS A 44 -14.14 5.57 1.59
CA CYS A 44 -14.94 4.98 2.68
C CYS A 44 -14.13 4.01 3.54
N ASN A 45 -13.09 3.42 2.99
CA ASN A 45 -12.32 2.42 3.70
C ASN A 45 -11.17 3.01 4.52
N LEU A 46 -10.86 4.28 4.30
CA LEU A 46 -9.66 4.88 4.88
C LEU A 46 -9.85 5.30 6.34
N ASP A 47 -11.07 5.20 6.86
CA ASP A 47 -11.36 5.47 8.27
C ASP A 47 -10.99 4.31 9.19
N ILE A 48 -10.79 3.13 8.63
CA ILE A 48 -10.47 1.92 9.40
C ILE A 48 -8.96 1.69 9.28
N PRO A 49 -8.19 1.73 10.39
CA PRO A 49 -6.72 1.66 10.31
C PRO A 49 -6.20 0.47 9.50
N TYR A 50 -6.79 -0.68 9.71
CA TYR A 50 -6.37 -1.89 9.04
C TYR A 50 -6.65 -1.81 7.54
N GLU A 51 -7.83 -1.32 7.14
CA GLU A 51 -8.16 -1.15 5.72
C GLU A 51 -7.32 -0.05 5.09
N ALA A 52 -7.09 1.04 5.83
CA ALA A 52 -6.22 2.12 5.36
C ALA A 52 -4.81 1.60 5.08
N PHE A 53 -4.28 0.75 5.97
CA PHE A 53 -2.97 0.16 5.74
C PHE A 53 -2.97 -0.67 4.45
N LEU A 54 -3.99 -1.50 4.23
CA LEU A 54 -4.03 -2.33 3.04
C LEU A 54 -4.03 -1.48 1.77
N PHE A 55 -4.79 -0.40 1.77
CA PHE A 55 -4.83 0.51 0.63
C PHE A 55 -3.48 1.21 0.41
N TRP A 56 -3.01 1.93 1.43
CA TRP A 56 -1.79 2.72 1.29
C TRP A 56 -0.56 1.85 1.13
N GLY A 57 -0.53 0.73 1.84
CA GLY A 57 0.60 -0.20 1.75
C GLY A 57 0.71 -0.83 0.37
N ALA A 58 -0.40 -1.31 -0.18
CA ALA A 58 -0.40 -1.91 -1.49
C ALA A 58 -0.09 -0.88 -2.58
N LEU A 59 -0.66 0.32 -2.46
CA LEU A 59 -0.40 1.39 -3.41
C LEU A 59 1.07 1.80 -3.39
N ALA A 60 1.63 1.99 -2.19
CA ALA A 60 3.03 2.37 -2.04
C ALA A 60 3.95 1.27 -2.58
N ASP A 61 3.68 0.02 -2.25
CA ASP A 61 4.49 -1.10 -2.72
C ASP A 61 4.47 -1.18 -4.25
N THR A 62 3.29 -1.04 -4.84
CA THR A 62 3.14 -1.10 -6.29
C THR A 62 3.89 0.06 -6.96
N GLN A 63 3.71 1.28 -6.45
CA GLN A 63 4.42 2.45 -6.99
C GLN A 63 5.93 2.29 -6.84
N TRP A 64 6.39 1.77 -5.71
CA TRP A 64 7.82 1.52 -5.50
C TRP A 64 8.36 0.54 -6.55
N ASN A 65 7.62 -0.53 -6.79
CA ASN A 65 8.05 -1.54 -7.78
C ASN A 65 8.14 -0.96 -9.20
N TRP A 66 7.33 0.04 -9.50
CA TRP A 66 7.36 0.73 -10.79
C TRP A 66 8.37 1.88 -10.81
N GLY A 67 9.02 2.16 -9.69
CA GLY A 67 10.00 3.24 -9.60
C GLY A 67 9.38 4.62 -9.59
N MET A 68 8.14 4.74 -9.14
CA MET A 68 7.42 6.02 -9.17
C MET A 68 6.65 6.29 -7.89
N LEU A 69 7.22 5.89 -6.74
CA LEU A 69 6.58 6.11 -5.44
C LEU A 69 6.50 7.60 -5.13
N LEU A 70 5.27 8.07 -4.89
CA LEU A 70 5.05 9.46 -4.52
C LEU A 70 5.34 9.67 -3.03
N PRO A 71 5.94 10.80 -2.64
CA PRO A 71 6.23 11.08 -1.22
C PRO A 71 4.99 11.02 -0.34
N GLN A 72 3.85 11.55 -0.81
CA GLN A 72 2.62 11.54 -0.03
C GLN A 72 2.12 10.12 0.22
N VAL A 73 2.27 9.23 -0.76
CA VAL A 73 1.88 7.83 -0.62
C VAL A 73 2.81 7.12 0.35
N GLN A 74 4.11 7.37 0.23
CA GLN A 74 5.10 6.82 1.15
C GLN A 74 4.78 7.22 2.59
N GLN A 75 4.51 8.50 2.83
CA GLN A 75 4.21 8.99 4.18
C GLN A 75 2.97 8.34 4.75
N GLN A 76 1.92 8.19 3.96
CA GLN A 76 0.70 7.55 4.43
C GLN A 76 0.92 6.08 4.77
N ALA A 77 1.64 5.37 3.91
CA ALA A 77 1.93 3.97 4.17
C ALA A 77 2.74 3.79 5.45
N LEU A 78 3.78 4.62 5.63
CA LEU A 78 4.59 4.55 6.84
C LEU A 78 3.78 4.90 8.09
N HIS A 79 2.89 5.88 7.98
CA HIS A 79 2.00 6.26 9.08
C HIS A 79 1.14 5.06 9.52
N TRP A 80 0.51 4.39 8.58
CA TRP A 80 -0.39 3.27 8.94
C TRP A 80 0.36 2.04 9.40
N ILE A 81 1.58 1.82 8.89
CA ILE A 81 2.44 0.76 9.43
C ILE A 81 2.71 1.02 10.91
N GLN A 82 3.09 2.24 11.24
CA GLN A 82 3.38 2.63 12.61
C GLN A 82 2.14 2.50 13.49
N GLU A 83 0.98 2.96 13.00
CA GLU A 83 -0.28 2.87 13.74
C GLU A 83 -0.62 1.43 14.11
N LEU A 84 -0.48 0.52 13.16
CA LEU A 84 -0.78 -0.88 13.43
C LEU A 84 0.21 -1.50 14.40
N GLN A 85 1.47 -1.12 14.33
CA GLN A 85 2.50 -1.66 15.23
C GLN A 85 2.37 -1.12 16.64
N GLU A 86 1.96 0.13 16.81
CA GLU A 86 1.89 0.78 18.12
C GLU A 86 0.55 0.64 18.80
N ASN A 87 -0.54 0.59 18.04
CA ASN A 87 -1.87 0.71 18.63
C ASN A 87 -2.59 -0.61 18.82
N GLY A 88 -1.83 -1.66 19.06
CA GLY A 88 -2.39 -2.79 19.75
C GLY A 88 -3.26 -3.73 18.95
N VAL A 89 -3.10 -3.81 17.70
CA VAL A 89 -3.75 -4.87 16.97
C VAL A 89 -2.98 -6.16 17.21
N ASP A 90 -3.71 -7.25 17.41
CA ASP A 90 -3.09 -8.56 17.58
C ASP A 90 -2.55 -9.04 16.23
N LEU A 91 -1.30 -8.73 15.97
CA LEU A 91 -0.64 -9.12 14.74
C LEU A 91 0.14 -10.41 14.94
N SER A 92 0.03 -11.32 13.99
CA SER A 92 0.86 -12.52 13.98
C SER A 92 2.31 -12.13 13.67
N ALA A 93 3.23 -13.07 13.93
CA ALA A 93 4.63 -12.83 13.62
C ALA A 93 4.83 -12.55 12.13
N GLU A 94 4.10 -13.27 11.27
CA GLU A 94 4.18 -13.07 9.83
C GLU A 94 3.67 -11.69 9.43
N GLN A 95 2.59 -11.24 10.05
CA GLN A 95 2.04 -9.92 9.76
C GLN A 95 2.99 -8.82 10.20
N GLN A 96 3.59 -8.95 11.36
CA GLN A 96 4.59 -8.00 11.82
C GLN A 96 5.79 -7.94 10.87
N LYS A 97 6.20 -9.10 10.36
CA LYS A 97 7.29 -9.15 9.40
C LYS A 97 6.92 -8.43 8.11
N VAL A 98 5.69 -8.58 7.64
CA VAL A 98 5.22 -7.87 6.45
C VAL A 98 5.31 -6.36 6.66
N LEU A 99 4.88 -5.88 7.83
CA LEU A 99 4.96 -4.46 8.15
C LEU A 99 6.41 -3.98 8.15
N ASP A 100 7.30 -4.73 8.80
CA ASP A 100 8.71 -4.36 8.89
C ASP A 100 9.38 -4.38 7.52
N ASP A 101 9.10 -5.42 6.73
CA ASP A 101 9.68 -5.57 5.40
C ASP A 101 9.20 -4.44 4.47
N LEU A 102 7.91 -4.12 4.52
CA LEU A 102 7.38 -3.04 3.70
C LEU A 102 7.97 -1.70 4.09
N ARG A 103 8.06 -1.45 5.40
CA ARG A 103 8.66 -0.22 5.88
C ARG A 103 10.10 -0.08 5.38
N ALA A 104 10.90 -1.12 5.52
CA ALA A 104 12.28 -1.10 5.06
C ALA A 104 12.36 -0.85 3.56
N LYS A 105 11.48 -1.51 2.80
CA LYS A 105 11.43 -1.35 1.35
C LYS A 105 11.11 0.10 0.96
N LEU A 106 10.10 0.69 1.60
CA LEU A 106 9.66 2.05 1.26
C LEU A 106 10.71 3.10 1.62
N LEU A 107 11.59 2.79 2.56
CA LEU A 107 12.68 3.69 2.95
C LEU A 107 13.94 3.46 2.11
N SER A 108 13.94 2.43 1.26
CA SER A 108 15.07 2.12 0.38
C SER A 108 14.94 2.85 -0.95
N PRO A 109 16.05 3.06 -1.67
CA PRO A 109 15.97 3.64 -3.00
C PRO A 109 15.12 2.77 -3.92
N GLN A 110 14.20 3.40 -4.62
CA GLN A 110 13.35 2.66 -5.56
C GLN A 110 14.10 2.38 -6.86
N PRO A 111 13.65 1.35 -7.61
CA PRO A 111 14.30 1.01 -8.89
C PRO A 111 13.98 2.07 -9.95
N PRO A 112 14.65 2.00 -11.10
CA PRO A 112 14.32 2.91 -12.20
C PRO A 112 12.87 2.74 -12.63
N VAL A 113 12.28 3.82 -13.15
CA VAL A 113 10.91 3.79 -13.61
C VAL A 113 10.78 2.77 -14.74
N ARG A 114 9.77 1.90 -14.64
CA ARG A 114 9.46 0.95 -15.70
C ARG A 114 8.84 1.66 -16.89
N LYS A 115 9.08 1.12 -18.04
CA LYS A 115 8.51 1.67 -19.28
C LYS A 115 7.59 0.69 -19.96
#